data_41cd2629927951afe3564db0658d4085
#
_entry.id   41cd2629927951afe3564db0658d4085
#
_cell.length_a   1.000
_cell.length_b   1.000
_cell.length_c   1.000
_cell.angle_alpha   90.00
_cell.angle_beta   90.00
_cell.angle_gamma   90.00
#
_symmetry.space_group_name_H-M   'P 1'
#
loop_
_entity.id
_entity.type
_entity.pdbx_description
1 polymer ?
#
loop_
_entity_poly.entity_id
_entity_poly.type
_entity_poly.pdbx_seq_one_letter_code
_entity_poly.pdbx_strand_id
1 'polypeptide(L)'
;MSANKVRYPGPGCVVEFMQGNSPMQALVLEEQGGRLRLYGLNGRESSMTASRLLPWSGPSVGAGLSRQRMDDILEEHKKRRAALLSQISPLEVWELTQGEVDKASAEWLAGLLWGQPDIDHEAALGHALLTAKTHFRFSPPDFEIFPRAVVEARLQEAESVRAREVFAVTGAQFFQKLWDV
;
A
#
# COMPACT_ATOMS: atom_id res chain seq x y z
N MET A 1 10.58 -35.15 -3.09
CA MET A 1 9.59 -34.09 -2.77
C MET A 1 10.35 -33.01 -2.00
N SER A 2 10.78 -31.94 -2.69
CA SER A 2 11.53 -30.85 -2.05
C SER A 2 10.52 -29.99 -1.30
N ALA A 3 10.63 -29.95 0.03
CA ALA A 3 9.81 -29.05 0.85
C ALA A 3 10.13 -27.61 0.41
N ASN A 4 9.12 -26.92 -0.06
CA ASN A 4 9.19 -25.52 -0.46
C ASN A 4 9.53 -24.71 0.80
N LYS A 5 10.84 -24.47 1.02
CA LYS A 5 11.33 -23.76 2.20
C LYS A 5 10.89 -22.32 2.08
N VAL A 6 9.93 -21.90 2.89
CA VAL A 6 9.47 -20.51 2.95
C VAL A 6 10.70 -19.61 3.12
N ARG A 7 10.94 -18.73 2.15
CA ARG A 7 12.10 -17.85 2.14
C ARG A 7 11.67 -16.50 2.72
N TYR A 8 12.15 -16.21 3.91
CA TYR A 8 11.91 -14.92 4.55
C TYR A 8 12.92 -13.87 4.08
N PRO A 9 12.57 -12.56 4.10
CA PRO A 9 13.54 -11.50 3.84
C PRO A 9 14.68 -11.55 4.84
N GLY A 10 15.92 -11.63 4.33
CA GLY A 10 17.11 -11.68 5.16
C GLY A 10 17.64 -10.29 5.55
N PRO A 11 18.74 -10.27 6.38
CA PRO A 11 19.38 -9.02 6.79
C PRO A 11 19.78 -8.16 5.60
N GLY A 12 19.53 -6.84 5.71
CA GLY A 12 19.76 -5.87 4.65
C GLY A 12 18.65 -5.77 3.61
N CYS A 13 17.55 -6.51 3.75
CA CYS A 13 16.38 -6.35 2.88
C CYS A 13 15.51 -5.19 3.34
N VAL A 14 15.13 -4.32 2.41
CA VAL A 14 14.12 -3.29 2.65
C VAL A 14 12.75 -3.96 2.62
N VAL A 15 11.96 -3.72 3.64
CA VAL A 15 10.62 -4.29 3.81
C VAL A 15 9.61 -3.21 4.17
N GLU A 16 8.34 -3.50 3.96
CA GLU A 16 7.25 -2.63 4.37
C GLU A 16 6.17 -3.41 5.13
N PHE A 17 5.51 -2.72 6.03
CA PHE A 17 4.39 -3.24 6.81
C PHE A 17 3.38 -2.13 7.09
N MET A 18 2.13 -2.48 7.38
CA MET A 18 1.13 -1.49 7.74
C MET A 18 1.23 -1.09 9.22
N GLN A 19 1.29 0.21 9.46
CA GLN A 19 1.09 0.81 10.78
C GLN A 19 -0.16 1.68 10.73
N GLY A 20 -1.25 1.18 11.30
CA GLY A 20 -2.57 1.77 11.04
C GLY A 20 -2.92 1.68 9.56
N ASN A 21 -3.19 2.83 8.95
CA ASN A 21 -3.55 2.92 7.53
C ASN A 21 -2.36 3.33 6.61
N SER A 22 -1.15 3.39 7.14
CA SER A 22 0.02 3.86 6.40
C SER A 22 1.07 2.76 6.26
N PRO A 23 1.63 2.53 5.06
CA PRO A 23 2.80 1.70 4.89
C PRO A 23 4.02 2.33 5.55
N MET A 24 4.73 1.53 6.32
CA MET A 24 5.98 1.91 6.98
C MET A 24 7.12 1.08 6.42
N GLN A 25 8.23 1.74 6.14
CA GLN A 25 9.42 1.16 5.57
C GLN A 25 10.46 0.88 6.66
N ALA A 26 11.12 -0.25 6.57
CA ALA A 26 12.18 -0.66 7.48
C ALA A 26 13.20 -1.54 6.77
N LEU A 27 14.36 -1.73 7.42
CA LEU A 27 15.43 -2.60 6.97
C LEU A 27 15.55 -3.78 7.91
N VAL A 28 15.63 -4.99 7.37
CA VAL A 28 15.80 -6.20 8.17
C VAL A 28 17.21 -6.22 8.76
N LEU A 29 17.32 -6.27 10.07
CA LEU A 29 18.58 -6.46 10.80
C LEU A 29 18.90 -7.94 11.00
N GLU A 30 17.87 -8.72 11.31
CA GLU A 30 18.00 -10.13 11.66
C GLU A 30 16.71 -10.88 11.30
N GLU A 31 16.84 -12.12 10.86
CA GLU A 31 15.74 -13.04 10.61
C GLU A 31 16.00 -14.34 11.36
N GLN A 32 14.99 -14.80 12.11
CA GLN A 32 15.05 -16.07 12.83
C GLN A 32 13.69 -16.77 12.79
N GLY A 33 13.58 -17.74 11.91
CA GLY A 33 12.39 -18.58 11.82
C GLY A 33 11.09 -17.81 11.49
N GLY A 34 11.19 -16.76 10.68
CA GLY A 34 10.08 -15.90 10.31
C GLY A 34 9.80 -14.74 11.27
N ARG A 35 10.61 -14.61 12.32
CA ARG A 35 10.62 -13.43 13.19
C ARG A 35 11.72 -12.48 12.75
N LEU A 36 11.38 -11.23 12.52
CA LEU A 36 12.26 -10.21 11.99
C LEU A 36 12.54 -9.16 13.05
N ARG A 37 13.82 -8.75 13.16
CA ARG A 37 14.22 -7.52 13.82
C ARG A 37 14.45 -6.46 12.75
N LEU A 38 13.80 -5.32 12.90
CA LEU A 38 13.71 -4.27 11.89
C LEU A 38 14.30 -2.95 12.40
N TYR A 39 14.93 -2.22 11.51
CA TYR A 39 15.40 -0.85 11.72
C TYR A 39 14.54 0.11 10.87
N GLY A 40 13.85 1.03 11.51
CA GLY A 40 12.99 2.00 10.86
C GLY A 40 13.64 3.36 10.64
N LEU A 41 13.05 4.20 9.79
CA LEU A 41 13.51 5.57 9.48
C LEU A 41 13.65 6.49 10.69
N ASN A 42 12.97 6.20 11.79
CA ASN A 42 13.09 6.94 13.05
C ASN A 42 14.27 6.51 13.91
N GLY A 43 15.14 5.64 13.39
CA GLY A 43 16.27 5.05 14.11
C GLY A 43 15.86 4.03 15.18
N ARG A 44 14.60 3.65 15.24
CA ARG A 44 14.08 2.69 16.21
C ARG A 44 14.10 1.28 15.67
N GLU A 45 14.47 0.35 16.54
CA GLU A 45 14.36 -1.07 16.26
C GLU A 45 13.00 -1.60 16.73
N SER A 46 12.44 -2.52 15.97
CA SER A 46 11.20 -3.22 16.29
C SER A 46 11.29 -4.69 15.91
N SER A 47 10.38 -5.50 16.42
CA SER A 47 10.32 -6.92 16.09
C SER A 47 8.91 -7.30 15.64
N MET A 48 8.83 -8.07 14.56
CA MET A 48 7.56 -8.59 14.07
C MET A 48 7.71 -9.92 13.34
N THR A 49 6.59 -10.56 13.06
CA THR A 49 6.56 -11.75 12.19
C THR A 49 6.55 -11.34 10.71
N ALA A 50 7.23 -12.11 9.88
CA ALA A 50 7.28 -11.89 8.44
C ALA A 50 5.90 -11.92 7.76
N SER A 51 4.91 -12.59 8.36
CA SER A 51 3.53 -12.62 7.89
C SER A 51 2.83 -11.26 7.91
N ARG A 52 3.36 -10.27 8.62
CA ARG A 52 2.84 -8.90 8.66
C ARG A 52 3.43 -7.99 7.59
N LEU A 53 4.41 -8.47 6.84
CA LEU A 53 5.00 -7.68 5.76
C LEU A 53 4.03 -7.54 4.59
N LEU A 54 4.15 -6.42 3.89
CA LEU A 54 3.56 -6.25 2.57
C LEU A 54 4.31 -7.13 1.56
N PRO A 55 3.67 -7.56 0.46
CA PRO A 55 4.23 -8.59 -0.42
C PRO A 55 5.46 -8.14 -1.21
N TRP A 56 5.69 -6.84 -1.34
CA TRP A 56 6.88 -6.27 -1.99
C TRP A 56 8.01 -6.09 -0.98
N SER A 57 9.05 -6.89 -1.10
CA SER A 57 10.23 -6.84 -0.25
C SER A 57 11.49 -6.72 -1.10
N GLY A 58 12.31 -5.75 -0.79
CA GLY A 58 13.55 -5.44 -1.50
C GLY A 58 13.79 -3.93 -1.65
N PRO A 59 14.96 -3.54 -2.16
CA PRO A 59 16.08 -4.43 -2.49
C PRO A 59 16.80 -5.00 -1.27
N SER A 60 17.65 -6.00 -1.51
CA SER A 60 18.60 -6.49 -0.51
C SER A 60 19.95 -5.81 -0.71
N VAL A 61 20.38 -5.05 0.28
CA VAL A 61 21.63 -4.25 0.22
C VAL A 61 22.77 -4.83 1.06
N GLY A 62 22.58 -6.01 1.60
CA GLY A 62 23.57 -6.72 2.44
C GLY A 62 23.45 -6.39 3.93
N ALA A 63 24.15 -7.18 4.75
CA ALA A 63 24.18 -7.05 6.21
C ALA A 63 25.34 -6.17 6.68
N GLY A 64 25.34 -5.83 7.98
CA GLY A 64 26.47 -5.14 8.62
C GLY A 64 26.61 -3.66 8.27
N LEU A 65 25.53 -3.01 7.89
CA LEU A 65 25.51 -1.60 7.54
C LEU A 65 25.62 -0.70 8.78
N SER A 66 26.27 0.46 8.64
CA SER A 66 26.24 1.51 9.64
C SER A 66 24.83 2.12 9.73
N ARG A 67 24.48 2.73 10.87
CA ARG A 67 23.19 3.42 11.04
C ARG A 67 22.97 4.49 9.97
N GLN A 68 23.99 5.33 9.72
CA GLN A 68 23.92 6.34 8.68
C GLN A 68 23.60 5.74 7.30
N ARG A 69 24.25 4.63 6.94
CA ARG A 69 23.98 3.97 5.66
C ARG A 69 22.58 3.37 5.59
N MET A 70 22.07 2.84 6.70
CA MET A 70 20.68 2.36 6.76
C MET A 70 19.68 3.49 6.58
N ASP A 71 19.88 4.63 7.23
CA ASP A 71 19.05 5.82 7.07
C ASP A 71 19.05 6.32 5.64
N ASP A 72 20.23 6.43 5.01
CA ASP A 72 20.39 6.87 3.62
C ASP A 72 19.62 5.98 2.64
N ILE A 73 19.71 4.64 2.81
CA ILE A 73 19.02 3.67 1.99
C ILE A 73 17.50 3.82 2.14
N LEU A 74 17.01 3.87 3.36
CA LEU A 74 15.57 3.99 3.61
C LEU A 74 15.02 5.32 3.07
N GLU A 75 15.74 6.43 3.24
CA GLU A 75 15.35 7.73 2.67
C GLU A 75 15.37 7.74 1.14
N GLU A 76 16.36 7.12 0.52
CA GLU A 76 16.47 7.02 -0.94
C GLU A 76 15.25 6.27 -1.51
N HIS A 77 14.93 5.08 -0.99
CA HIS A 77 13.80 4.29 -1.46
C HIS A 77 12.47 4.94 -1.14
N LYS A 78 12.33 5.60 0.02
CA LYS A 78 11.14 6.36 0.36
C LYS A 78 10.86 7.48 -0.65
N LYS A 79 11.88 8.29 -0.98
CA LYS A 79 11.77 9.37 -1.96
C LYS A 79 11.43 8.83 -3.35
N ARG A 80 12.09 7.76 -3.77
CA ARG A 80 11.84 7.13 -5.07
C ARG A 80 10.42 6.59 -5.18
N ARG A 81 9.94 5.87 -4.16
CA ARG A 81 8.56 5.35 -4.10
C ARG A 81 7.53 6.48 -4.10
N ALA A 82 7.77 7.56 -3.38
CA ALA A 82 6.90 8.74 -3.38
C ALA A 82 6.84 9.43 -4.76
N ALA A 83 7.97 9.56 -5.44
CA ALA A 83 8.02 10.12 -6.80
C ALA A 83 7.26 9.25 -7.81
N LEU A 84 7.43 7.93 -7.75
CA LEU A 84 6.69 6.99 -8.59
C LEU A 84 5.19 7.02 -8.27
N LEU A 85 4.83 7.04 -7.00
CA LEU A 85 3.43 7.12 -6.55
C LEU A 85 2.70 8.32 -7.14
N SER A 86 3.37 9.47 -7.25
CA SER A 86 2.78 10.69 -7.83
C SER A 86 2.41 10.56 -9.31
N GLN A 87 2.93 9.55 -10.01
CA GLN A 87 2.70 9.30 -11.43
C GLN A 87 1.64 8.21 -11.69
N ILE A 88 1.15 7.56 -10.63
CA ILE A 88 0.21 6.44 -10.73
C ILE A 88 -1.22 6.94 -10.59
N SER A 89 -2.05 6.63 -11.56
CA SER A 89 -3.51 6.77 -11.47
C SER A 89 -4.15 5.40 -11.16
N PRO A 90 -4.64 5.17 -9.93
CA PRO A 90 -5.32 3.91 -9.61
C PRO A 90 -6.55 3.65 -10.48
N LEU A 91 -7.22 4.70 -10.92
CA LEU A 91 -8.38 4.59 -11.81
C LEU A 91 -7.99 4.01 -13.18
N GLU A 92 -6.89 4.49 -13.76
CA GLU A 92 -6.39 3.94 -15.05
C GLU A 92 -5.99 2.47 -14.91
N VAL A 93 -5.32 2.10 -13.80
CA VAL A 93 -5.00 0.69 -13.50
C VAL A 93 -6.26 -0.15 -13.44
N TRP A 94 -7.30 0.33 -12.76
CA TRP A 94 -8.57 -0.35 -12.66
C TRP A 94 -9.27 -0.47 -14.02
N GLU A 95 -9.30 0.59 -14.82
CA GLU A 95 -9.90 0.56 -16.16
C GLU A 95 -9.24 -0.44 -17.10
N LEU A 96 -7.92 -0.61 -16.97
CA LEU A 96 -7.15 -1.59 -17.75
C LEU A 96 -7.42 -3.04 -17.34
N THR A 97 -7.81 -3.28 -16.10
CA THR A 97 -7.84 -4.64 -15.51
C THR A 97 -9.23 -5.14 -15.15
N GLN A 98 -10.19 -4.23 -14.90
CA GLN A 98 -11.54 -4.62 -14.52
C GLN A 98 -12.23 -5.41 -15.63
N GLY A 99 -12.83 -6.55 -15.28
CA GLY A 99 -13.46 -7.46 -16.23
C GLY A 99 -12.52 -8.44 -16.93
N GLU A 100 -11.19 -8.21 -16.87
CA GLU A 100 -10.18 -9.13 -17.40
C GLU A 100 -9.66 -10.09 -16.33
N VAL A 101 -9.39 -9.57 -15.13
CA VAL A 101 -8.94 -10.35 -13.98
C VAL A 101 -9.63 -9.90 -12.71
N ASP A 102 -9.97 -10.85 -11.84
CA ASP A 102 -10.63 -10.58 -10.56
C ASP A 102 -9.61 -10.31 -9.43
N LYS A 103 -8.38 -10.75 -9.61
CA LYS A 103 -7.32 -10.69 -8.60
C LYS A 103 -5.95 -10.70 -9.25
N ALA A 104 -5.04 -9.85 -8.75
CA ALA A 104 -3.67 -9.76 -9.26
C ALA A 104 -2.68 -9.30 -8.18
N SER A 105 -1.41 -9.71 -8.32
CA SER A 105 -0.31 -9.21 -7.48
C SER A 105 0.13 -7.81 -7.90
N ALA A 106 0.76 -7.07 -6.98
CA ALA A 106 1.37 -5.78 -7.29
C ALA A 106 2.45 -5.89 -8.38
N GLU A 107 3.23 -6.97 -8.36
CA GLU A 107 4.24 -7.28 -9.38
C GLU A 107 3.62 -7.38 -10.78
N TRP A 108 2.56 -8.18 -10.92
CA TRP A 108 1.89 -8.36 -12.21
C TRP A 108 1.29 -7.04 -12.73
N LEU A 109 0.61 -6.30 -11.85
CA LEU A 109 0.03 -5.00 -12.19
C LEU A 109 1.10 -3.96 -12.57
N ALA A 110 2.23 -3.95 -11.85
CA ALA A 110 3.37 -3.10 -12.18
C ALA A 110 3.97 -3.48 -13.55
N GLY A 111 4.02 -4.78 -13.86
CA GLY A 111 4.43 -5.28 -15.18
C GLY A 111 3.59 -4.74 -16.33
N LEU A 112 2.28 -4.59 -16.13
CA LEU A 112 1.38 -3.99 -17.12
C LEU A 112 1.69 -2.51 -17.39
N LEU A 113 2.07 -1.75 -16.35
CA LEU A 113 2.32 -0.32 -16.47
C LEU A 113 3.70 -0.01 -17.05
N TRP A 114 4.72 -0.75 -16.64
CA TRP A 114 6.12 -0.42 -16.95
C TRP A 114 6.87 -1.49 -17.75
N GLY A 115 6.27 -2.65 -17.98
CA GLY A 115 6.89 -3.78 -18.67
C GLY A 115 7.96 -4.50 -17.84
N GLN A 116 8.95 -3.78 -17.34
CA GLN A 116 10.02 -4.30 -16.48
C GLN A 116 10.15 -3.44 -15.21
N PRO A 117 9.21 -3.56 -14.27
CA PRO A 117 9.25 -2.83 -13.01
C PRO A 117 10.35 -3.37 -12.11
N ASP A 118 10.91 -2.50 -11.27
CA ASP A 118 11.67 -2.92 -10.11
C ASP A 118 10.78 -2.90 -8.85
N ILE A 119 11.34 -3.28 -7.71
CA ILE A 119 10.61 -3.37 -6.46
C ILE A 119 10.04 -2.03 -5.98
N ASP A 120 10.66 -0.90 -6.33
CA ASP A 120 10.13 0.42 -5.98
C ASP A 120 8.88 0.77 -6.80
N HIS A 121 8.79 0.31 -8.05
CA HIS A 121 7.57 0.40 -8.86
C HIS A 121 6.43 -0.43 -8.24
N GLU A 122 6.73 -1.67 -7.83
CA GLU A 122 5.74 -2.54 -7.18
C GLU A 122 5.23 -1.92 -5.88
N ALA A 123 6.14 -1.42 -5.03
CA ALA A 123 5.80 -0.77 -3.78
C ALA A 123 4.95 0.49 -3.99
N ALA A 124 5.35 1.36 -4.92
CA ALA A 124 4.61 2.57 -5.23
C ALA A 124 3.20 2.26 -5.75
N LEU A 125 3.08 1.27 -6.64
CA LEU A 125 1.76 0.81 -7.10
C LEU A 125 0.94 0.24 -5.96
N GLY A 126 1.52 -0.62 -5.12
CA GLY A 126 0.86 -1.16 -3.94
C GLY A 126 0.31 -0.06 -3.03
N HIS A 127 1.10 1.00 -2.78
CA HIS A 127 0.64 2.17 -2.01
C HIS A 127 -0.57 2.87 -2.67
N ALA A 128 -0.53 3.06 -3.99
CA ALA A 128 -1.64 3.66 -4.73
C ALA A 128 -2.93 2.83 -4.60
N LEU A 129 -2.83 1.52 -4.77
CA LEU A 129 -3.98 0.62 -4.70
C LEU A 129 -4.54 0.47 -3.28
N LEU A 130 -3.69 0.52 -2.24
CA LEU A 130 -4.13 0.52 -0.84
C LEU A 130 -5.04 1.71 -0.50
N THR A 131 -4.88 2.83 -1.18
CA THR A 131 -5.73 4.02 -0.99
C THR A 131 -7.01 3.98 -1.83
N ALA A 132 -7.03 3.26 -2.94
CA ALA A 132 -8.13 3.20 -3.89
C ALA A 132 -9.20 2.15 -3.52
N LYS A 133 -9.70 2.18 -2.29
CA LYS A 133 -10.59 1.18 -1.68
C LYS A 133 -11.94 1.00 -2.38
N THR A 134 -12.35 1.95 -3.21
CA THR A 134 -13.57 1.84 -4.01
C THR A 134 -13.39 0.84 -5.15
N HIS A 135 -12.18 0.75 -5.71
CA HIS A 135 -11.85 -0.01 -6.91
C HIS A 135 -11.11 -1.31 -6.59
N PHE A 136 -10.34 -1.33 -5.49
CA PHE A 136 -9.50 -2.45 -5.09
C PHE A 136 -9.72 -2.83 -3.62
N ARG A 137 -9.47 -4.10 -3.32
CA ARG A 137 -9.34 -4.60 -1.95
C ARG A 137 -8.04 -5.37 -1.80
N PHE A 138 -7.20 -4.97 -0.85
CA PHE A 138 -6.02 -5.75 -0.52
C PHE A 138 -6.41 -7.03 0.20
N SER A 139 -6.10 -8.16 -0.40
CA SER A 139 -6.30 -9.52 0.10
C SER A 139 -4.97 -10.26 -0.03
N PRO A 140 -4.07 -10.12 0.97
CA PRO A 140 -2.69 -10.59 0.87
C PRO A 140 -2.55 -12.00 0.30
N PRO A 141 -1.59 -12.21 -0.63
CA PRO A 141 -0.59 -11.26 -1.13
C PRO A 141 -1.06 -10.38 -2.28
N ASP A 142 -2.31 -10.48 -2.71
CA ASP A 142 -2.85 -9.89 -3.93
C ASP A 142 -3.85 -8.76 -3.65
N PHE A 143 -4.22 -8.07 -4.74
CA PHE A 143 -5.34 -7.14 -4.77
C PHE A 143 -6.52 -7.76 -5.52
N GLU A 144 -7.70 -7.71 -4.94
CA GLU A 144 -8.96 -7.97 -5.63
C GLU A 144 -9.38 -6.73 -6.41
N ILE A 145 -9.83 -6.93 -7.63
CA ILE A 145 -10.23 -5.88 -8.57
C ILE A 145 -11.74 -5.91 -8.68
N PHE A 146 -12.40 -4.85 -8.23
CA PHE A 146 -13.86 -4.83 -8.25
C PHE A 146 -14.39 -4.59 -9.66
N PRO A 147 -15.41 -5.37 -10.09
CA PRO A 147 -16.06 -5.16 -11.37
C PRO A 147 -16.81 -3.82 -11.40
N ARG A 148 -17.04 -3.29 -12.61
CA ARG A 148 -17.67 -1.99 -12.85
C ARG A 148 -18.97 -1.80 -12.09
N ALA A 149 -19.86 -2.78 -12.11
CA ALA A 149 -21.15 -2.69 -11.41
C ALA A 149 -21.00 -2.46 -9.89
N VAL A 150 -19.99 -3.09 -9.26
CA VAL A 150 -19.71 -2.91 -7.82
C VAL A 150 -19.18 -1.51 -7.55
N VAL A 151 -18.26 -1.03 -8.40
CA VAL A 151 -17.67 0.31 -8.26
C VAL A 151 -18.74 1.39 -8.44
N GLU A 152 -19.57 1.28 -9.47
CA GLU A 152 -20.66 2.21 -9.72
C GLU A 152 -21.66 2.27 -8.56
N ALA A 153 -22.06 1.11 -8.02
CA ALA A 153 -22.94 1.06 -6.85
C ALA A 153 -22.33 1.75 -5.62
N ARG A 154 -21.04 1.55 -5.37
CA ARG A 154 -20.32 2.21 -4.25
C ARG A 154 -20.20 3.72 -4.44
N LEU A 155 -19.97 4.18 -5.66
CA LEU A 155 -19.90 5.61 -5.97
C LEU A 155 -21.27 6.27 -5.79
N GLN A 156 -22.35 5.63 -6.24
CA GLN A 156 -23.72 6.13 -6.07
C GLN A 156 -24.11 6.19 -4.58
N GLU A 157 -23.75 5.17 -3.79
CA GLU A 157 -23.99 5.18 -2.36
C GLU A 157 -23.23 6.31 -1.66
N ALA A 158 -21.95 6.49 -1.98
CA ALA A 158 -21.14 7.58 -1.42
C ALA A 158 -21.69 8.97 -1.78
N GLU A 159 -22.18 9.16 -3.02
CA GLU A 159 -22.82 10.40 -3.46
C GLU A 159 -24.12 10.64 -2.70
N SER A 160 -24.94 9.61 -2.53
CA SER A 160 -26.20 9.69 -1.76
C SER A 160 -25.97 10.06 -0.31
N VAL A 161 -24.92 9.52 0.33
CA VAL A 161 -24.54 9.87 1.72
C VAL A 161 -24.11 11.32 1.78
N ARG A 162 -23.25 11.79 0.88
CA ARG A 162 -22.82 13.20 0.81
C ARG A 162 -23.98 14.14 0.61
N ALA A 163 -24.93 13.82 -0.28
CA ALA A 163 -26.12 14.64 -0.52
C ALA A 163 -26.98 14.76 0.75
N ARG A 164 -27.16 13.67 1.51
CA ARG A 164 -27.89 13.69 2.78
C ARG A 164 -27.20 14.54 3.84
N GLU A 165 -25.86 14.43 3.94
CA GLU A 165 -25.07 15.23 4.88
C GLU A 165 -25.16 16.73 4.57
N VAL A 166 -25.04 17.12 3.29
CA VAL A 166 -25.20 18.51 2.84
C VAL A 166 -26.61 19.02 3.16
N PHE A 167 -27.62 18.19 2.90
CA PHE A 167 -29.02 18.58 3.18
C PHE A 167 -29.26 18.76 4.69
N ALA A 168 -28.71 17.88 5.53
CA ALA A 168 -28.81 17.98 6.97
C ALA A 168 -28.13 19.24 7.53
N VAL A 169 -26.92 19.57 7.04
CA VAL A 169 -26.20 20.78 7.44
C VAL A 169 -26.95 22.04 6.99
N THR A 170 -27.42 22.09 5.76
CA THR A 170 -28.18 23.23 5.23
C THR A 170 -29.52 23.41 5.94
N GLY A 171 -30.22 22.32 6.25
CA GLY A 171 -31.45 22.34 7.04
C GLY A 171 -31.23 22.86 8.44
N ALA A 172 -30.18 22.39 9.15
CA ALA A 172 -29.83 22.87 10.49
C ALA A 172 -29.51 24.37 10.51
N GLN A 173 -28.75 24.85 9.51
CA GLN A 173 -28.43 26.28 9.38
C GLN A 173 -29.68 27.13 9.10
N PHE A 174 -30.63 26.62 8.33
CA PHE A 174 -31.90 27.29 8.05
C PHE A 174 -32.77 27.43 9.34
N PHE A 175 -32.88 26.34 10.10
CA PHE A 175 -33.62 26.36 11.36
C PHE A 175 -32.97 27.27 12.40
N GLN A 176 -31.65 27.33 12.47
CA GLN A 176 -30.93 28.22 13.38
C GLN A 176 -31.21 29.70 13.05
N LYS A 177 -31.22 30.07 11.76
CA LYS A 177 -31.56 31.42 11.30
C LYS A 177 -33.03 31.81 11.60
N LEU A 178 -33.95 30.87 11.62
CA LEU A 178 -35.35 31.12 12.01
C LEU A 178 -35.54 31.30 13.51
N TRP A 179 -34.63 30.73 14.32
CA TRP A 179 -34.70 30.80 15.76
C TRP A 179 -34.04 32.07 16.34
N ASP A 180 -33.13 32.66 15.60
CA ASP A 180 -32.40 33.89 16.00
C ASP A 180 -33.15 35.19 15.58
N VAL A 181 -34.41 35.11 15.13
CA VAL A 181 -35.36 36.21 14.89
C VAL A 181 -36.39 36.22 16.02
#